data_c0a557a020f8438c46213e7defb21e31
#
_entry.id   c0a557a020f8438c46213e7defb21e31
#
_cell.length_a   1.000
_cell.length_b   1.000
_cell.length_c   1.000
_cell.angle_alpha   90.00
_cell.angle_beta   90.00
_cell.angle_gamma   90.00
#
_symmetry.space_group_name_H-M   'P 1'
#
loop_
_entity.id
_entity.type
_entity.pdbx_description
1 polymer ?
#
loop_
_entity_poly.entity_id
_entity_poly.type
_entity_poly.pdbx_seq_one_letter_code
_entity_poly.pdbx_strand_id
1 'polypeptide(L)'
;PLPVVVTAVERELARFEEVTSHDDLIAGRLLGNHAHAGTAELAGAVRPVLDAHRAAERGRVVERLREAHGRDRAVFGLHAVKEAAEEGRGHLLVVEEGFTFPRQWVDGLAPGEGPDEQLDFDDVVDDVIETVLLAGGSVEFVDDGALSEGGHVGMLLRY
;
A
#
# COMPACT_ATOMS: atom_id res chain seq x y z
N PRO A 1 2.11 -4.10 14.06
CA PRO A 1 1.54 -5.31 14.64
C PRO A 1 1.13 -6.27 13.52
N LEU A 2 1.13 -7.60 13.79
CA LEU A 2 0.68 -8.58 12.81
C LEU A 2 -0.84 -8.70 12.86
N PRO A 3 -1.53 -8.84 11.70
CA PRO A 3 -2.95 -9.08 11.66
C PRO A 3 -3.30 -10.44 12.27
N VAL A 4 -4.40 -10.51 13.01
CA VAL A 4 -4.87 -11.70 13.70
C VAL A 4 -6.17 -12.19 13.07
N VAL A 5 -6.27 -13.47 12.77
CA VAL A 5 -7.53 -14.12 12.39
C VAL A 5 -8.02 -14.97 13.57
N VAL A 6 -9.23 -14.70 14.01
CA VAL A 6 -9.86 -15.44 15.10
C VAL A 6 -10.73 -16.56 14.53
N THR A 7 -10.53 -17.80 15.01
CA THR A 7 -11.36 -18.92 14.57
C THR A 7 -12.02 -19.61 15.77
N ALA A 8 -13.32 -19.75 15.73
CA ALA A 8 -14.11 -20.46 16.72
C ALA A 8 -15.53 -20.77 16.20
N VAL A 9 -16.31 -21.51 16.98
CA VAL A 9 -17.75 -21.67 16.72
C VAL A 9 -18.48 -20.36 17.04
N GLU A 10 -19.64 -20.15 16.43
CA GLU A 10 -20.39 -18.89 16.47
C GLU A 10 -20.57 -18.33 17.90
N ARG A 11 -20.97 -19.18 18.85
CA ARG A 11 -21.17 -18.76 20.24
C ARG A 11 -19.90 -18.24 20.91
N GLU A 12 -18.77 -18.86 20.63
CA GLU A 12 -17.49 -18.45 21.23
C GLU A 12 -16.93 -17.21 20.57
N LEU A 13 -17.17 -17.03 19.25
CA LEU A 13 -16.84 -15.78 18.57
C LEU A 13 -17.63 -14.61 19.13
N ALA A 14 -18.93 -14.74 19.28
CA ALA A 14 -19.76 -13.70 19.89
C ALA A 14 -19.27 -13.33 21.30
N ARG A 15 -18.91 -14.33 22.10
CA ARG A 15 -18.39 -14.09 23.45
C ARG A 15 -17.00 -13.41 23.43
N PHE A 16 -16.17 -13.77 22.48
CA PHE A 16 -14.88 -13.12 22.27
C PHE A 16 -15.05 -11.65 21.91
N GLU A 17 -15.99 -11.31 21.03
CA GLU A 17 -16.30 -9.95 20.63
C GLU A 17 -16.79 -9.06 21.78
N GLU A 18 -17.50 -9.64 22.74
CA GLU A 18 -17.98 -8.91 23.92
C GLU A 18 -16.83 -8.50 24.87
N VAL A 19 -15.72 -9.23 24.86
CA VAL A 19 -14.65 -9.06 25.85
C VAL A 19 -13.32 -8.56 25.25
N THR A 20 -13.15 -8.62 23.93
CA THR A 20 -11.91 -8.18 23.30
C THR A 20 -11.79 -6.67 23.34
N SER A 21 -10.59 -6.18 23.57
CA SER A 21 -10.20 -4.77 23.44
C SER A 21 -9.23 -4.53 22.28
N HIS A 22 -9.05 -5.53 21.40
CA HIS A 22 -8.06 -5.52 20.33
C HIS A 22 -8.69 -5.74 18.96
N ASP A 23 -9.86 -5.16 18.71
CA ASP A 23 -10.57 -5.25 17.43
C ASP A 23 -9.75 -4.69 16.27
N ASP A 24 -8.91 -3.72 16.53
CA ASP A 24 -7.98 -3.11 15.59
C ASP A 24 -6.91 -4.07 15.03
N LEU A 25 -6.62 -5.15 15.73
CA LEU A 25 -5.70 -6.19 15.28
C LEU A 25 -6.38 -7.33 14.52
N ILE A 26 -7.71 -7.39 14.55
CA ILE A 26 -8.47 -8.50 13.98
C ILE A 26 -8.68 -8.28 12.48
N ALA A 27 -7.90 -9.01 11.67
CA ALA A 27 -8.04 -9.04 10.22
C ALA A 27 -9.34 -9.70 9.74
N GLY A 28 -9.86 -10.64 10.53
CA GLY A 28 -11.12 -11.30 10.21
C GLY A 28 -11.43 -12.48 11.13
N ARG A 29 -12.59 -13.08 10.90
CA ARG A 29 -13.14 -14.18 11.69
C ARG A 29 -13.43 -15.37 10.79
N LEU A 30 -13.09 -16.55 11.25
CA LEU A 30 -13.33 -17.81 10.56
C LEU A 30 -14.24 -18.69 11.42
N LEU A 31 -15.48 -18.89 10.97
CA LEU A 31 -16.43 -19.76 11.63
C LEU A 31 -16.05 -21.23 11.45
N GLY A 32 -15.96 -21.98 12.52
CA GLY A 32 -15.73 -23.41 12.50
C GLY A 32 -14.94 -23.92 13.71
N ASN A 33 -14.94 -25.24 13.87
CA ASN A 33 -14.10 -25.90 14.87
C ASN A 33 -12.81 -26.39 14.20
N HIS A 34 -11.77 -25.59 14.30
CA HIS A 34 -10.45 -25.88 13.73
C HIS A 34 -9.43 -26.38 14.78
N ALA A 35 -9.91 -26.77 15.96
CA ALA A 35 -9.03 -27.21 17.06
C ALA A 35 -8.13 -28.41 16.70
N HIS A 36 -8.56 -29.22 15.73
CA HIS A 36 -7.81 -30.40 15.26
C HIS A 36 -7.30 -30.26 13.81
N ALA A 37 -7.48 -29.10 13.20
CA ALA A 37 -7.01 -28.84 11.85
C ALA A 37 -5.48 -28.85 11.79
N GLY A 38 -4.94 -29.50 10.77
CA GLY A 38 -3.50 -29.41 10.48
C GLY A 38 -3.10 -28.02 10.02
N THR A 39 -1.82 -27.68 10.16
CA THR A 39 -1.29 -26.35 9.79
C THR A 39 -1.60 -25.97 8.34
N ALA A 40 -1.50 -26.91 7.40
CA ALA A 40 -1.80 -26.67 5.98
C ALA A 40 -3.28 -26.38 5.72
N GLU A 41 -4.18 -27.11 6.41
CA GLU A 41 -5.63 -26.91 6.33
C GLU A 41 -6.01 -25.54 6.91
N LEU A 42 -5.49 -25.21 8.08
CA LEU A 42 -5.73 -23.92 8.72
C LEU A 42 -5.18 -22.76 7.86
N ALA A 43 -3.99 -22.89 7.32
CA ALA A 43 -3.41 -21.89 6.42
C ALA A 43 -4.27 -21.68 5.16
N GLY A 44 -4.80 -22.76 4.57
CA GLY A 44 -5.72 -22.65 3.43
C GLY A 44 -7.03 -21.94 3.75
N ALA A 45 -7.58 -22.18 4.95
CA ALA A 45 -8.81 -21.54 5.40
C ALA A 45 -8.62 -20.05 5.78
N VAL A 46 -7.46 -19.69 6.36
CA VAL A 46 -7.14 -18.35 6.82
C VAL A 46 -6.71 -17.42 5.67
N ARG A 47 -6.04 -17.97 4.64
CA ARG A 47 -5.51 -17.16 3.52
C ARG A 47 -6.54 -16.23 2.88
N PRO A 48 -7.75 -16.67 2.47
CA PRO A 48 -8.74 -15.78 1.87
C PRO A 48 -9.15 -14.62 2.79
N VAL A 49 -9.19 -14.86 4.11
CA VAL A 49 -9.53 -13.83 5.10
C VAL A 49 -8.44 -12.77 5.17
N LEU A 50 -7.18 -13.18 5.17
CA LEU A 50 -6.04 -12.24 5.17
C LEU A 50 -5.95 -11.48 3.84
N ASP A 51 -6.20 -12.13 2.71
CA ASP A 51 -6.16 -11.49 1.40
C ASP A 51 -7.27 -10.44 1.27
N ALA A 52 -8.49 -10.74 1.75
CA ALA A 52 -9.57 -9.77 1.80
C ALA A 52 -9.26 -8.58 2.74
N HIS A 53 -8.64 -8.84 3.88
CA HIS A 53 -8.21 -7.78 4.80
C HIS A 53 -7.17 -6.85 4.14
N ARG A 54 -6.14 -7.42 3.51
CA ARG A 54 -5.11 -6.66 2.80
C ARG A 54 -5.70 -5.80 1.68
N ALA A 55 -6.61 -6.37 0.88
CA ALA A 55 -7.29 -5.62 -0.18
C ALA A 55 -8.10 -4.44 0.39
N ALA A 56 -8.79 -4.65 1.53
CA ALA A 56 -9.52 -3.58 2.20
C ALA A 56 -8.58 -2.47 2.74
N GLU A 57 -7.43 -2.84 3.32
CA GLU A 57 -6.42 -1.87 3.79
C GLU A 57 -5.86 -1.04 2.63
N ARG A 58 -5.47 -1.69 1.51
CA ARG A 58 -5.02 -1.00 0.30
C ARG A 58 -6.07 -0.03 -0.23
N GLY A 59 -7.34 -0.44 -0.27
CA GLY A 59 -8.44 0.44 -0.66
C GLY A 59 -8.58 1.67 0.24
N ARG A 60 -8.43 1.51 1.55
CA ARG A 60 -8.47 2.64 2.51
C ARG A 60 -7.31 3.62 2.29
N VAL A 61 -6.13 3.11 1.98
CA VAL A 61 -4.96 3.95 1.68
C VAL A 61 -5.21 4.81 0.45
N VAL A 62 -5.74 4.22 -0.62
CA VAL A 62 -6.07 4.93 -1.86
C VAL A 62 -7.14 6.01 -1.61
N GLU A 63 -8.21 5.69 -0.89
CA GLU A 63 -9.24 6.68 -0.53
C GLU A 63 -8.68 7.82 0.32
N ARG A 64 -7.85 7.51 1.32
CA ARG A 64 -7.18 8.52 2.14
C ARG A 64 -6.29 9.44 1.29
N LEU A 65 -5.60 8.90 0.29
CA LEU A 65 -4.76 9.66 -0.63
C LEU A 65 -5.62 10.62 -1.49
N ARG A 66 -6.76 10.14 -2.03
CA ARG A 66 -7.70 10.95 -2.81
C ARG A 66 -8.31 12.08 -1.98
N GLU A 67 -8.78 11.79 -0.77
CA GLU A 67 -9.31 12.79 0.14
C GLU A 67 -8.27 13.86 0.51
N ALA A 68 -7.03 13.45 0.75
CA ALA A 68 -5.94 14.35 1.07
C ALA A 68 -5.58 15.25 -0.13
N HIS A 69 -5.61 14.72 -1.35
CA HIS A 69 -5.36 15.47 -2.57
C HIS A 69 -6.38 16.60 -2.76
N GLY A 70 -7.65 16.35 -2.48
CA GLY A 70 -8.69 17.39 -2.51
C GLY A 70 -8.51 18.53 -1.49
N ARG A 71 -7.51 18.39 -0.60
CA ARG A 71 -7.15 19.38 0.44
C ARG A 71 -5.70 19.87 0.31
N ASP A 72 -5.06 19.67 -0.83
CA ASP A 72 -3.66 19.99 -1.11
C ASP A 72 -2.65 19.31 -0.15
N ARG A 73 -3.03 18.13 0.41
CA ARG A 73 -2.20 17.35 1.32
C ARG A 73 -1.73 16.01 0.73
N ALA A 74 -1.87 15.87 -0.56
CA ALA A 74 -1.30 14.76 -1.31
C ALA A 74 -0.97 15.20 -2.73
N VAL A 75 0.01 14.55 -3.31
CA VAL A 75 0.43 14.74 -4.70
C VAL A 75 0.36 13.42 -5.45
N PHE A 76 0.15 13.50 -6.77
CA PHE A 76 0.13 12.37 -7.67
C PHE A 76 1.11 12.57 -8.82
N GLY A 77 1.56 11.46 -9.37
CA GLY A 77 2.51 11.41 -10.49
C GLY A 77 3.97 11.58 -10.03
N LEU A 78 4.86 10.89 -10.72
CA LEU A 78 6.26 10.74 -10.30
C LEU A 78 6.99 12.06 -10.10
N HIS A 79 6.75 13.04 -10.97
CA HIS A 79 7.44 14.34 -10.89
C HIS A 79 7.10 15.07 -9.58
N ALA A 80 5.81 15.24 -9.27
CA ALA A 80 5.37 15.91 -8.05
C ALA A 80 5.72 15.12 -6.78
N VAL A 81 5.70 13.80 -6.87
CA VAL A 81 6.10 12.90 -5.78
C VAL A 81 7.60 13.02 -5.50
N LYS A 82 8.44 13.02 -6.54
CA LYS A 82 9.89 13.21 -6.42
C LYS A 82 10.23 14.57 -5.79
N GLU A 83 9.65 15.66 -6.29
CA GLU A 83 9.83 16.98 -5.73
C GLU A 83 9.46 17.05 -4.24
N ALA A 84 8.29 16.51 -3.86
CA ALA A 84 7.86 16.47 -2.47
C ALA A 84 8.75 15.57 -1.57
N ALA A 85 9.32 14.49 -2.14
CA ALA A 85 10.28 13.64 -1.42
C ALA A 85 11.59 14.37 -1.17
N GLU A 86 12.15 15.03 -2.17
CA GLU A 86 13.40 15.83 -2.09
C GLU A 86 13.25 16.99 -1.10
N GLU A 87 12.06 17.60 -1.01
CA GLU A 87 11.75 18.65 -0.01
C GLU A 87 11.48 18.09 1.41
N GLY A 88 11.52 16.76 1.59
CA GLY A 88 11.27 16.12 2.87
C GLY A 88 9.83 16.19 3.36
N ARG A 89 8.88 16.53 2.49
CA ARG A 89 7.44 16.64 2.80
C ARG A 89 6.69 15.30 2.79
N GLY A 90 7.31 14.23 2.30
CA GLY A 90 6.70 12.92 2.19
C GLY A 90 6.40 12.29 3.55
N HIS A 91 5.17 11.82 3.74
CA HIS A 91 4.75 11.04 4.90
C HIS A 91 4.50 9.58 4.55
N LEU A 92 3.72 9.33 3.51
CA LEU A 92 3.42 7.99 2.99
C LEU A 92 3.46 8.02 1.48
N LEU A 93 4.38 7.27 0.90
CA LEU A 93 4.45 7.00 -0.53
C LEU A 93 3.56 5.79 -0.86
N VAL A 94 2.72 5.91 -1.87
CA VAL A 94 1.85 4.83 -2.35
C VAL A 94 2.17 4.56 -3.82
N VAL A 95 2.51 3.31 -4.13
CA VAL A 95 2.96 2.87 -5.46
C VAL A 95 2.17 1.64 -5.90
N GLU A 96 1.76 1.56 -7.16
CA GLU A 96 1.20 0.32 -7.72
C GLU A 96 2.28 -0.77 -7.84
N GLU A 97 1.95 -2.04 -7.49
CA GLU A 97 2.92 -3.15 -7.43
C GLU A 97 3.64 -3.42 -8.77
N GLY A 98 2.93 -3.26 -9.89
CA GLY A 98 3.47 -3.45 -11.24
C GLY A 98 3.93 -2.17 -11.93
N PHE A 99 4.08 -1.06 -11.17
CA PHE A 99 4.44 0.22 -11.77
C PHE A 99 5.85 0.19 -12.31
N THR A 100 5.95 0.25 -13.64
CA THR A 100 7.19 0.48 -14.37
C THR A 100 7.10 1.79 -15.11
N PHE A 101 8.12 2.61 -15.01
CA PHE A 101 8.08 3.96 -15.57
C PHE A 101 8.26 3.94 -17.10
N PRO A 102 7.33 4.50 -17.90
CA PRO A 102 7.50 4.59 -19.33
C PRO A 102 8.63 5.59 -19.68
N ARG A 103 9.59 5.16 -20.52
CA ARG A 103 10.77 5.92 -20.96
C ARG A 103 10.49 7.33 -21.52
N GLN A 104 9.26 7.57 -21.99
CA GLN A 104 8.84 8.84 -22.60
C GLN A 104 8.49 9.96 -21.58
N TRP A 105 8.61 9.70 -20.29
CA TRP A 105 8.17 10.62 -19.24
C TRP A 105 9.30 11.23 -18.44
N VAL A 106 10.55 10.97 -18.85
CA VAL A 106 11.71 11.61 -18.22
C VAL A 106 11.88 13.01 -18.82
N ASP A 107 11.58 14.02 -18.03
CA ASP A 107 11.98 15.42 -18.19
C ASP A 107 11.80 16.07 -19.59
N GLY A 108 10.64 15.89 -20.23
CA GLY A 108 10.31 16.63 -21.44
C GLY A 108 11.22 16.36 -22.65
N LEU A 109 12.05 15.32 -22.59
CA LEU A 109 12.85 14.87 -23.70
C LEU A 109 11.99 14.02 -24.64
N ALA A 110 12.05 14.34 -25.94
CA ALA A 110 11.42 13.54 -26.97
C ALA A 110 12.05 12.13 -27.02
N PRO A 111 11.29 11.08 -27.39
CA PRO A 111 11.82 9.72 -27.51
C PRO A 111 13.03 9.69 -28.43
N GLY A 112 14.22 9.41 -27.90
CA GLY A 112 15.48 9.29 -28.64
C GLY A 112 16.49 10.45 -28.51
N GLU A 113 16.19 11.48 -27.72
CA GLU A 113 17.07 12.65 -27.54
C GLU A 113 17.80 12.69 -26.19
N GLY A 114 18.03 11.56 -25.53
CA GLY A 114 18.85 11.49 -24.30
C GLY A 114 20.24 10.95 -24.55
N PRO A 115 21.24 11.27 -23.71
CA PRO A 115 22.52 10.58 -23.75
C PRO A 115 22.28 9.07 -23.54
N ASP A 116 23.10 8.25 -24.18
CA ASP A 116 23.07 6.76 -24.15
C ASP A 116 23.31 6.14 -22.75
N GLU A 117 23.22 6.91 -21.72
CA GLU A 117 23.18 6.39 -20.35
C GLU A 117 21.78 5.81 -20.12
N GLN A 118 21.75 4.52 -20.15
CA GLN A 118 20.64 3.66 -19.75
C GLN A 118 20.36 3.92 -18.25
N LEU A 119 19.67 5.04 -17.98
CA LEU A 119 19.04 5.23 -16.68
C LEU A 119 18.01 4.11 -16.58
N ASP A 120 18.31 3.13 -15.77
CA ASP A 120 17.40 2.05 -15.44
C ASP A 120 16.20 2.70 -14.73
N PHE A 121 15.00 2.60 -15.30
CA PHE A 121 13.82 3.33 -14.80
C PHE A 121 13.33 2.82 -13.46
N ASP A 122 13.70 1.60 -13.11
CA ASP A 122 13.52 1.04 -11.77
C ASP A 122 14.28 1.88 -10.73
N ASP A 123 15.44 2.44 -11.10
CA ASP A 123 16.26 3.27 -10.21
C ASP A 123 15.54 4.55 -9.74
N VAL A 124 14.70 5.19 -10.56
CA VAL A 124 14.05 6.46 -10.17
C VAL A 124 12.97 6.22 -9.10
N VAL A 125 12.23 5.12 -9.20
CA VAL A 125 11.22 4.77 -8.18
C VAL A 125 11.92 4.34 -6.90
N ASP A 126 12.99 3.58 -7.02
CA ASP A 126 13.81 3.14 -5.89
C ASP A 126 14.46 4.32 -5.17
N ASP A 127 14.99 5.30 -5.90
CA ASP A 127 15.54 6.54 -5.35
C ASP A 127 14.50 7.34 -4.55
N VAL A 128 13.26 7.43 -5.06
CA VAL A 128 12.16 8.09 -4.34
C VAL A 128 11.77 7.31 -3.10
N ILE A 129 11.68 5.98 -3.17
CA ILE A 129 11.42 5.10 -2.03
C ILE A 129 12.48 5.31 -0.96
N GLU A 130 13.76 5.26 -1.33
CA GLU A 130 14.87 5.47 -0.40
C GLU A 130 14.82 6.85 0.25
N THR A 131 14.60 7.91 -0.53
CA THR A 131 14.48 9.29 -0.04
C THR A 131 13.37 9.44 0.99
N VAL A 132 12.19 8.87 0.72
CA VAL A 132 11.05 8.91 1.64
C VAL A 132 11.35 8.15 2.94
N LEU A 133 11.95 6.97 2.85
CA LEU A 133 12.29 6.15 4.01
C LEU A 133 13.38 6.82 4.87
N LEU A 134 14.41 7.39 4.26
CA LEU A 134 15.47 8.13 4.97
C LEU A 134 14.93 9.37 5.67
N ALA A 135 13.93 10.03 5.08
CA ALA A 135 13.22 11.14 5.71
C ALA A 135 12.24 10.70 6.83
N GLY A 136 12.16 9.41 7.15
CA GLY A 136 11.25 8.86 8.16
C GLY A 136 9.78 8.77 7.71
N GLY A 137 9.53 8.72 6.42
CA GLY A 137 8.25 8.35 5.82
C GLY A 137 8.07 6.84 5.74
N SER A 138 6.97 6.41 5.14
CA SER A 138 6.64 5.00 4.89
C SER A 138 6.24 4.78 3.44
N VAL A 139 6.26 3.52 3.00
CA VAL A 139 5.89 3.13 1.65
C VAL A 139 4.84 2.03 1.72
N GLU A 140 3.79 2.14 0.92
CA GLU A 140 2.79 1.09 0.74
C GLU A 140 2.58 0.79 -0.75
N PHE A 141 2.47 -0.49 -1.05
CA PHE A 141 2.16 -0.97 -2.39
C PHE A 141 0.68 -1.32 -2.50
N VAL A 142 0.06 -0.89 -3.61
CA VAL A 142 -1.34 -1.13 -3.92
C VAL A 142 -1.49 -1.91 -5.22
N ASP A 143 -2.69 -2.46 -5.45
CA ASP A 143 -2.96 -3.24 -6.65
C ASP A 143 -2.87 -2.37 -7.92
N ASP A 144 -2.44 -2.98 -9.03
CA ASP A 144 -2.35 -2.32 -10.33
C ASP A 144 -3.69 -1.73 -10.75
N GLY A 145 -3.67 -0.50 -11.24
CA GLY A 145 -4.85 0.25 -11.64
C GLY A 145 -5.52 1.05 -10.51
N ALA A 146 -5.12 0.89 -9.26
CA ALA A 146 -5.68 1.62 -8.13
C ALA A 146 -5.41 3.13 -8.17
N LEU A 147 -4.30 3.53 -8.81
CA LEU A 147 -3.83 4.91 -8.98
C LEU A 147 -3.73 5.34 -10.44
N SER A 148 -4.36 4.64 -11.38
CA SER A 148 -4.25 4.88 -12.82
C SER A 148 -4.56 6.33 -13.23
N GLU A 149 -5.52 6.99 -12.57
CA GLU A 149 -5.85 8.39 -12.81
C GLU A 149 -4.78 9.36 -12.26
N GLY A 150 -3.95 8.93 -11.32
CA GLY A 150 -2.91 9.70 -10.65
C GLY A 150 -1.49 9.39 -11.14
N GLY A 151 -1.31 8.64 -12.23
CA GLY A 151 0.01 8.29 -12.75
C GLY A 151 0.73 7.19 -11.98
N HIS A 152 -0.04 6.26 -11.39
CA HIS A 152 0.41 5.03 -10.73
C HIS A 152 1.20 5.20 -9.44
N VAL A 153 1.45 6.43 -9.02
CA VAL A 153 2.15 6.77 -7.77
C VAL A 153 1.55 8.03 -7.16
N GLY A 154 1.48 8.04 -5.83
CA GLY A 154 1.01 9.19 -5.08
C GLY A 154 1.66 9.27 -3.70
N MET A 155 1.61 10.44 -3.07
CA MET A 155 2.23 10.65 -1.77
C MET A 155 1.36 11.53 -0.87
N LEU A 156 1.11 11.05 0.35
CA LEU A 156 0.59 11.90 1.42
C LEU A 156 1.69 12.81 1.96
N LEU A 157 1.36 14.07 2.17
CA LEU A 157 2.26 15.07 2.71
C LEU A 157 2.09 15.21 4.22
N ARG A 158 3.16 15.64 4.90
CA ARG A 158 3.16 15.88 6.36
C ARG A 158 2.39 17.16 6.73
N TYR A 159 2.40 18.15 5.84
CA TYR A 159 1.78 19.49 6.02
C TYR A 159 1.45 20.10 4.67
#